data_099f4cfe1d41d7d2c98531484c477688
#
_entry.id   099f4cfe1d41d7d2c98531484c477688
#
_cell.length_a   1.000
_cell.length_b   1.000
_cell.length_c   1.000
_cell.angle_alpha   90.00
_cell.angle_beta   90.00
_cell.angle_gamma   90.00
#
_symmetry.space_group_name_H-M   'P 1'
#
loop_
_entity.id
_entity.type
_entity.pdbx_description
1 polymer ?
#
loop_
_entity_poly.entity_id
_entity_poly.type
_entity_poly.pdbx_seq_one_letter_code
_entity_poly.pdbx_strand_id
1 'polypeptide(L)'
;MAHTKIFPRARRRQRVRHELRVKSSGRPRLSVFRSSQHIYAQVIDDVRGVTLAAASTTEKEVKGGLKTGANVDAAKAVGKLVAERAIAAGVKEVVFDRGSYLFHGRVKALADAAREGGLSF
;
A
#
# COMPACT_ATOMS: atom_id res chain seq x y z
N MET A 1 18.99 25.32 10.68
CA MET A 1 18.84 24.57 10.57
C MET A 1 18.96 23.83 10.41
N ALA A 2 19.09 23.56 10.27
CA ALA A 2 19.00 22.77 9.99
C ALA A 2 19.07 22.06 9.63
N HIS A 3 19.26 21.71 9.46
CA HIS A 3 19.13 20.87 8.96
C HIS A 3 18.67 20.05 8.99
N THR A 4 19.14 20.24 8.77
CA THR A 4 18.13 19.27 8.47
C THR A 4 18.67 18.11 7.70
N LYS A 5 19.10 17.20 8.40
CA LYS A 5 19.48 15.94 7.79
C LYS A 5 18.19 15.21 7.42
N ILE A 6 17.88 15.22 6.14
CA ILE A 6 16.82 14.37 5.60
C ILE A 6 17.45 12.98 5.45
N PHE A 7 16.86 12.00 6.11
CA PHE A 7 17.32 10.63 5.97
C PHE A 7 17.15 10.16 4.53
N PRO A 8 18.10 9.41 3.95
CA PRO A 8 18.02 8.97 2.56
C PRO A 8 16.69 8.26 2.21
N ARG A 9 16.16 7.48 3.14
CA ARG A 9 14.89 6.79 2.94
C ARG A 9 13.72 7.77 2.74
N ALA A 10 13.65 8.81 3.55
CA ALA A 10 12.59 9.81 3.43
C ALA A 10 12.68 10.57 2.11
N ARG A 11 13.89 10.93 1.70
CA ARG A 11 14.12 11.63 0.43
C ARG A 11 13.72 10.75 -0.76
N ARG A 12 14.08 9.46 -0.72
CA ARG A 12 13.72 8.50 -1.77
C ARG A 12 12.20 8.35 -1.88
N ARG A 13 11.52 8.28 -0.75
CA ARG A 13 10.06 8.16 -0.71
C ARG A 13 9.38 9.36 -1.36
N GLN A 14 9.87 10.57 -1.09
CA GLN A 14 9.31 11.79 -1.68
C GLN A 14 9.46 11.78 -3.20
N ARG A 15 10.60 11.36 -3.72
CA ARG A 15 10.83 11.29 -5.17
C ARG A 15 9.91 10.29 -5.83
N VAL A 16 9.76 9.11 -5.25
CA VAL A 16 8.87 8.07 -5.78
C VAL A 16 7.43 8.58 -5.86
N ARG A 17 6.95 9.22 -4.81
CA ARG A 17 5.58 9.76 -4.78
C ARG A 17 5.38 10.86 -5.82
N HIS A 18 6.36 11.71 -6.00
CA HIS A 18 6.30 12.77 -7.02
C HIS A 18 6.20 12.16 -8.42
N GLU A 19 7.03 11.19 -8.73
CA GLU A 19 6.99 10.51 -10.02
C GLU A 19 5.66 9.81 -10.27
N LEU A 20 5.12 9.15 -9.26
CA LEU A 20 3.84 8.47 -9.36
C LEU A 20 2.70 9.44 -9.67
N ARG A 21 2.69 10.60 -9.04
CA ARG A 21 1.67 11.62 -9.32
C ARG A 21 1.73 12.13 -10.74
N VAL A 22 2.94 12.33 -11.25
CA VAL A 22 3.15 12.79 -12.63
C VAL A 22 2.70 11.72 -13.62
N LYS A 23 3.03 10.44 -13.36
CA LYS A 23 2.75 9.34 -14.26
C LYS A 23 1.34 8.77 -14.15
N SER A 24 0.70 8.96 -13.03
CA SER A 24 -0.57 8.27 -12.72
C SER A 24 -1.77 8.77 -13.51
N SER A 25 -1.70 9.95 -14.09
CA SER A 25 -2.83 10.55 -14.82
C SER A 25 -4.10 10.63 -13.97
N GLY A 26 -3.93 10.90 -12.68
CA GLY A 26 -5.05 11.03 -11.74
C GLY A 26 -5.53 9.72 -11.12
N ARG A 27 -4.90 8.60 -11.44
CA ARG A 27 -5.28 7.33 -10.81
C ARG A 27 -4.94 7.33 -9.32
N PRO A 28 -5.77 6.70 -8.48
CA PRO A 28 -5.46 6.54 -7.07
C PRO A 28 -4.16 5.77 -6.84
N ARG A 29 -3.54 6.01 -5.71
CA ARG A 29 -2.27 5.39 -5.35
C ARG A 29 -2.50 4.31 -4.30
N LEU A 30 -2.03 3.09 -4.57
CA LEU A 30 -2.00 2.01 -3.59
C LEU A 30 -0.70 2.14 -2.79
N SER A 31 -0.82 2.67 -1.59
CA SER A 31 0.32 2.91 -0.70
C SER A 31 0.47 1.79 0.32
N VAL A 32 1.69 1.30 0.50
CA VAL A 32 2.01 0.24 1.44
C VAL A 32 2.92 0.78 2.53
N PHE A 33 2.60 0.45 3.76
CA PHE A 33 3.44 0.72 4.91
C PHE A 33 3.59 -0.56 5.73
N ARG A 34 4.79 -0.87 6.19
CA ARG A 34 5.02 -2.03 7.03
C ARG A 34 5.83 -1.68 8.27
N SER A 35 5.53 -2.37 9.37
CA SER A 35 6.34 -2.37 10.57
C SER A 35 6.90 -3.77 10.79
N SER A 36 7.62 -3.97 11.89
CA SER A 36 8.14 -5.29 12.24
C SER A 36 7.01 -6.31 12.52
N GLN A 37 5.84 -5.84 12.94
CA GLN A 37 4.74 -6.70 13.37
C GLN A 37 3.52 -6.69 12.45
N HIS A 38 3.36 -5.66 11.64
CA HIS A 38 2.15 -5.47 10.84
C HIS A 38 2.45 -4.93 9.45
N ILE A 39 1.47 -5.04 8.57
CA ILE A 39 1.51 -4.42 7.25
C ILE A 39 0.16 -3.73 7.00
N TYR A 40 0.21 -2.60 6.30
CA TYR A 40 -0.92 -1.72 6.04
C TYR A 40 -0.96 -1.37 4.56
N ALA A 41 -2.16 -1.25 4.00
CA ALA A 41 -2.35 -0.80 2.63
C ALA A 41 -3.48 0.22 2.58
N GLN A 42 -3.30 1.26 1.77
CA GLN A 42 -4.30 2.30 1.56
C GLN A 42 -4.37 2.64 0.08
N VAL A 43 -5.59 2.85 -0.40
CA VAL A 43 -5.82 3.40 -1.73
C VAL A 43 -6.18 4.87 -1.54
N ILE A 44 -5.32 5.75 -2.01
CA ILE A 44 -5.40 7.19 -1.74
C ILE A 44 -5.63 7.95 -3.04
N ASP A 45 -6.62 8.85 -3.03
CA ASP A 45 -6.84 9.80 -4.10
C ASP A 45 -6.07 11.09 -3.75
N ASP A 46 -4.91 11.29 -4.38
CA ASP A 46 -4.05 12.43 -4.11
C ASP A 46 -4.67 13.75 -4.58
N VAL A 47 -5.53 13.71 -5.58
CA VAL A 47 -6.20 14.92 -6.10
C VAL A 47 -7.17 15.48 -5.06
N ARG A 48 -7.97 14.61 -4.46
CA ARG A 48 -8.96 15.00 -3.44
C ARG A 48 -8.41 14.92 -2.01
N GLY A 49 -7.25 14.29 -1.82
CA GLY A 49 -6.64 14.14 -0.51
C GLY A 49 -7.40 13.20 0.42
N VAL A 50 -8.06 12.18 -0.12
CA VAL A 50 -8.87 11.24 0.68
C VAL A 50 -8.40 9.81 0.48
N THR A 51 -8.60 8.98 1.51
CA THR A 51 -8.36 7.53 1.44
C THR A 51 -9.65 6.85 1.01
N LEU A 52 -9.60 6.16 -0.11
CA LEU A 52 -10.78 5.49 -0.69
C LEU A 52 -10.99 4.09 -0.13
N ALA A 53 -9.92 3.40 0.23
CA ALA A 53 -9.98 2.06 0.82
C ALA A 53 -8.72 1.84 1.66
N ALA A 54 -8.83 1.01 2.68
CA ALA A 54 -7.70 0.68 3.54
C ALA A 54 -7.88 -0.73 4.11
N ALA A 55 -6.77 -1.39 4.39
CA ALA A 55 -6.75 -2.68 5.07
C ALA A 55 -5.44 -2.83 5.84
N SER A 56 -5.46 -3.62 6.90
CA SER A 56 -4.31 -3.78 7.76
C SER A 56 -4.39 -5.09 8.53
N THR A 57 -3.24 -5.64 8.91
CA THR A 57 -3.18 -6.84 9.75
C THR A 57 -3.61 -6.58 11.19
N THR A 58 -3.82 -5.32 11.58
CA THR A 58 -4.35 -4.98 12.91
C THR A 58 -5.85 -5.19 13.03
N GLU A 59 -6.56 -5.36 11.91
CA GLU A 59 -8.00 -5.56 11.91
C GLU A 59 -8.35 -6.96 12.38
N LYS A 60 -9.42 -7.08 13.15
CA LYS A 60 -9.85 -8.36 13.71
C LYS A 60 -10.11 -9.43 12.65
N GLU A 61 -10.70 -9.03 11.52
CA GLU A 61 -11.00 -9.93 10.42
C GLU A 61 -9.75 -10.59 9.85
N VAL A 62 -8.66 -9.82 9.76
CA VAL A 62 -7.38 -10.31 9.25
C VAL A 62 -6.62 -11.04 10.34
N LYS A 63 -6.54 -10.46 11.52
CA LYS A 63 -5.78 -10.94 12.66
C LYS A 63 -6.25 -12.30 13.16
N GLY A 64 -7.56 -12.56 13.15
CA GLY A 64 -8.15 -13.77 13.67
C GLY A 64 -7.75 -15.05 12.95
N GLY A 65 -7.36 -14.96 11.68
CA GLY A 65 -6.95 -16.12 10.89
C GLY A 65 -5.45 -16.29 10.74
N LEU A 66 -4.65 -15.44 11.40
CA LEU A 66 -3.21 -15.40 11.21
C LEU A 66 -2.44 -15.64 12.51
N LYS A 67 -1.32 -16.34 12.41
CA LYS A 67 -0.40 -16.52 13.53
C LYS A 67 0.35 -15.23 13.87
N THR A 68 0.62 -14.41 12.86
CA THR A 68 1.35 -13.15 12.99
C THR A 68 0.94 -12.21 11.87
N GLY A 69 1.06 -10.90 12.12
CA GLY A 69 0.86 -9.88 11.11
C GLY A 69 2.11 -9.54 10.31
N ALA A 70 3.21 -10.27 10.53
CA ALA A 70 4.53 -9.91 10.02
C ALA A 70 5.03 -10.83 8.89
N ASN A 71 4.23 -11.77 8.41
CA ASN A 71 4.67 -12.72 7.39
C ASN A 71 4.02 -12.46 6.01
N VAL A 72 4.44 -13.26 5.03
CA VAL A 72 3.93 -13.17 3.66
C VAL A 72 2.43 -13.48 3.59
N ASP A 73 1.95 -14.43 4.37
CA ASP A 73 0.52 -14.79 4.40
C ASP A 73 -0.34 -13.63 4.90
N ALA A 74 0.16 -12.89 5.88
CA ALA A 74 -0.51 -11.69 6.37
C ALA A 74 -0.59 -10.62 5.28
N ALA A 75 0.49 -10.43 4.54
CA ALA A 75 0.53 -9.47 3.43
C ALA A 75 -0.45 -9.86 2.33
N LYS A 76 -0.56 -11.15 2.00
CA LYS A 76 -1.54 -11.63 1.02
C LYS A 76 -2.98 -11.34 1.47
N ALA A 77 -3.28 -11.56 2.74
CA ALA A 77 -4.61 -11.30 3.28
C ALA A 77 -4.96 -9.81 3.18
N VAL A 78 -4.01 -8.93 3.51
CA VAL A 78 -4.20 -7.48 3.41
C VAL A 78 -4.38 -7.05 1.95
N GLY A 79 -3.56 -7.58 1.05
CA GLY A 79 -3.67 -7.27 -0.39
C GLY A 79 -5.03 -7.64 -0.95
N LYS A 80 -5.52 -8.82 -0.64
CA LYS A 80 -6.83 -9.27 -1.08
C LYS A 80 -7.95 -8.40 -0.51
N LEU A 81 -7.86 -8.08 0.78
CA LEU A 81 -8.88 -7.28 1.45
C LEU A 81 -8.93 -5.84 0.92
N VAL A 82 -7.77 -5.20 0.73
CA VAL A 82 -7.75 -3.83 0.19
C VAL A 82 -8.28 -3.79 -1.23
N ALA A 83 -7.99 -4.82 -2.03
CA ALA A 83 -8.52 -4.93 -3.39
C ALA A 83 -10.05 -5.03 -3.38
N GLU A 84 -10.61 -5.88 -2.54
CA GLU A 84 -12.07 -6.02 -2.41
C GLU A 84 -12.72 -4.70 -2.01
N ARG A 85 -12.14 -4.00 -1.05
CA ARG A 85 -12.67 -2.71 -0.58
C ARG A 85 -12.53 -1.62 -1.63
N ALA A 86 -11.43 -1.60 -2.38
CA ALA A 86 -11.22 -0.63 -3.45
C ALA A 86 -12.25 -0.84 -4.57
N ILE A 87 -12.47 -2.07 -4.98
CA ILE A 87 -13.45 -2.39 -6.02
C ILE A 87 -14.86 -2.01 -5.56
N ALA A 88 -15.19 -2.27 -4.30
CA ALA A 88 -16.47 -1.88 -3.72
C ALA A 88 -16.65 -0.35 -3.73
N ALA A 89 -15.55 0.40 -3.65
CA ALA A 89 -15.56 1.85 -3.74
C ALA A 89 -15.50 2.38 -5.18
N GLY A 90 -15.52 1.49 -6.17
CA GLY A 90 -15.50 1.87 -7.59
C GLY A 90 -14.11 2.06 -8.17
N VAL A 91 -13.06 1.64 -7.47
CA VAL A 91 -11.67 1.81 -7.93
C VAL A 91 -11.15 0.47 -8.46
N LYS A 92 -10.74 0.45 -9.73
CA LYS A 92 -10.16 -0.73 -10.37
C LYS A 92 -8.71 -0.52 -10.75
N GLU A 93 -8.34 0.70 -11.13
CA GLU A 93 -6.98 1.02 -11.57
C GLU A 93 -6.29 1.87 -10.52
N VAL A 94 -5.08 1.49 -10.16
CA VAL A 94 -4.27 2.20 -9.19
C VAL A 94 -2.82 2.26 -9.66
N VAL A 95 -2.03 3.12 -9.01
CA VAL A 95 -0.58 3.16 -9.17
C VAL A 95 0.02 2.60 -7.88
N PHE A 96 0.93 1.66 -8.00
CA PHE A 96 1.54 1.04 -6.82
C PHE A 96 2.66 1.91 -6.25
N ASP A 97 2.49 2.33 -4.99
CA ASP A 97 3.50 3.10 -4.26
C ASP A 97 4.03 2.26 -3.10
N ARG A 98 5.19 1.66 -3.30
CA ARG A 98 5.87 0.89 -2.26
C ARG A 98 6.68 1.76 -1.30
N GLY A 99 6.70 3.08 -1.51
CA GLY A 99 7.52 3.99 -0.72
C GLY A 99 9.01 3.71 -0.93
N SER A 100 9.74 3.53 0.17
CA SER A 100 11.17 3.20 0.13
C SER A 100 11.43 1.69 0.26
N TYR A 101 10.39 0.86 0.32
CA TYR A 101 10.55 -0.59 0.46
C TYR A 101 10.93 -1.22 -0.87
N LEU A 102 11.70 -2.29 -0.82
CA LEU A 102 11.99 -3.10 -2.01
C LEU A 102 10.73 -3.89 -2.41
N PHE A 103 10.56 -4.09 -3.72
CA PHE A 103 9.49 -4.92 -4.24
C PHE A 103 9.86 -6.40 -4.03
N HIS A 104 9.70 -6.86 -2.80
CA HIS A 104 10.24 -8.11 -2.33
C HIS A 104 9.48 -8.56 -1.07
N GLY A 105 9.42 -9.86 -0.83
CA GLY A 105 8.83 -10.42 0.37
C GLY A 105 7.39 -10.00 0.58
N ARG A 106 7.10 -9.40 1.73
CA ARG A 106 5.74 -8.97 2.11
C ARG A 106 5.15 -7.94 1.15
N VAL A 107 5.95 -7.01 0.68
CA VAL A 107 5.47 -5.96 -0.23
C VAL A 107 5.04 -6.58 -1.56
N LYS A 108 5.85 -7.48 -2.11
CA LYS A 108 5.49 -8.19 -3.33
C LYS A 108 4.25 -9.07 -3.15
N ALA A 109 4.16 -9.78 -2.03
CA ALA A 109 3.02 -10.65 -1.74
C ALA A 109 1.71 -9.84 -1.66
N LEU A 110 1.74 -8.67 -1.05
CA LEU A 110 0.60 -7.79 -0.97
C LEU A 110 0.18 -7.32 -2.37
N ALA A 111 1.14 -6.88 -3.17
CA ALA A 111 0.87 -6.41 -4.53
C ALA A 111 0.27 -7.50 -5.41
N ASP A 112 0.84 -8.71 -5.37
CA ASP A 112 0.35 -9.84 -6.15
C ASP A 112 -1.07 -10.22 -5.73
N ALA A 113 -1.35 -10.24 -4.43
CA ALA A 113 -2.70 -10.54 -3.92
C ALA A 113 -3.71 -9.46 -4.32
N ALA A 114 -3.31 -8.20 -4.32
CA ALA A 114 -4.18 -7.11 -4.76
C ALA A 114 -4.52 -7.23 -6.24
N ARG A 115 -3.56 -7.63 -7.07
CA ARG A 115 -3.80 -7.89 -8.50
C ARG A 115 -4.75 -9.06 -8.69
N GLU A 116 -4.57 -10.13 -7.96
CA GLU A 116 -5.47 -11.29 -7.99
C GLU A 116 -6.89 -10.91 -7.54
N GLY A 117 -7.00 -9.95 -6.63
CA GLY A 117 -8.27 -9.43 -6.14
C GLY A 117 -8.99 -8.52 -7.12
N GLY A 118 -8.37 -8.18 -8.24
CA GLY A 118 -9.00 -7.41 -9.30
C GLY A 118 -8.44 -6.02 -9.56
N LEU A 119 -7.46 -5.56 -8.79
CA LEU A 119 -6.84 -4.26 -9.05
C LEU A 119 -5.87 -4.37 -10.22
N SER A 120 -5.83 -3.30 -11.02
CA SER A 120 -4.95 -3.19 -12.18
C SER A 120 -3.84 -2.19 -11.90
N PHE A 121 -2.62 -2.65 -11.97
CA PHE A 121 -1.44 -1.78 -11.86
C PHE A 121 -0.17 -2.50 -12.29
#